data_c52d85425747c3b62ebcbf3180d94c13
#
_entry.id   c52d85425747c3b62ebcbf3180d94c13
#
_cell.length_a   1.000
_cell.length_b   1.000
_cell.length_c   1.000
_cell.angle_alpha   90.00
_cell.angle_beta   90.00
_cell.angle_gamma   90.00
#
_symmetry.space_group_name_H-M   'P 1'
#
loop_
_entity.id
_entity.type
_entity.pdbx_description
1 polymer ?
#
loop_
_entity_poly.entity_id
_entity_poly.type
_entity_poly.pdbx_seq_one_letter_code
_entity_poly.pdbx_strand_id
1 'polypeptide(L)'
;MNQKAVQKINYAYLLLTIFVPLVLIGVMGYIGATFFREGGTGAVICFMLPTALAVVWWIFGPTTIWRLRKKAMEQQLDQQGFTRNQTFYGSNHTVIVDIRKGMIALLFFWNPFVSFILPASRVTKAWTDDGAAGSGFLRGTSRVSFLFLIDGIKIRVDTFTSNQRWKMNDEHVLTGISKADMWVQVLAEAKEASELRDGTH
;
A
#
# COMPACT_ATOMS: atom_id res chain seq x y z
N MET A 1 10.43 3.90 -14.33
CA MET A 1 9.11 3.96 -13.66
C MET A 1 8.57 5.38 -13.79
N ASN A 2 7.31 5.58 -14.14
CA ASN A 2 6.80 6.95 -14.29
C ASN A 2 6.43 7.49 -12.88
N GLN A 3 7.08 8.58 -12.45
CA GLN A 3 6.88 9.21 -11.14
C GLN A 3 5.40 9.52 -10.86
N LYS A 4 4.67 9.93 -11.90
CA LYS A 4 3.23 10.20 -11.81
C LYS A 4 2.39 8.95 -11.55
N ALA A 5 2.82 7.77 -11.96
CA ALA A 5 2.07 6.52 -11.77
C ALA A 5 2.16 5.96 -10.34
N VAL A 6 3.27 6.23 -9.63
CA VAL A 6 3.50 5.75 -8.27
C VAL A 6 2.83 6.64 -7.22
N GLN A 7 2.79 7.94 -7.49
CA GLN A 7 2.29 8.95 -6.53
C GLN A 7 0.82 9.33 -6.74
N LYS A 8 0.23 9.01 -7.90
CA LYS A 8 -1.17 9.35 -8.17
C LYS A 8 -2.13 8.28 -7.67
N ILE A 9 -3.10 8.73 -6.90
CA ILE A 9 -4.32 7.96 -6.66
C ILE A 9 -4.89 7.57 -8.02
N ASN A 10 -5.14 6.29 -8.22
CA ASN A 10 -5.77 5.83 -9.46
C ASN A 10 -7.21 6.32 -9.50
N TYR A 11 -7.54 7.19 -10.47
CA TYR A 11 -8.89 7.75 -10.60
C TYR A 11 -9.95 6.67 -10.77
N ALA A 12 -9.66 5.56 -11.46
CA ALA A 12 -10.60 4.45 -11.58
C ALA A 12 -10.87 3.80 -10.21
N TYR A 13 -9.85 3.68 -9.36
CA TYR A 13 -10.00 3.19 -7.99
C TYR A 13 -10.83 4.16 -7.13
N LEU A 14 -10.56 5.46 -7.25
CA LEU A 14 -11.32 6.50 -6.56
C LEU A 14 -12.79 6.49 -7.00
N LEU A 15 -13.04 6.43 -8.31
CA LEU A 15 -14.39 6.31 -8.87
C LEU A 15 -15.12 5.08 -8.30
N LEU A 16 -14.49 3.92 -8.34
CA LEU A 16 -15.10 2.68 -7.86
C LEU A 16 -15.40 2.72 -6.36
N THR A 17 -14.51 3.31 -5.56
CA THR A 17 -14.64 3.30 -4.10
C THR A 17 -15.55 4.39 -3.56
N ILE A 18 -15.63 5.55 -4.22
CA ILE A 18 -16.40 6.71 -3.73
C ILE A 18 -17.66 6.92 -4.56
N PHE A 19 -17.54 7.01 -5.88
CA PHE A 19 -18.67 7.43 -6.72
C PHE A 19 -19.72 6.36 -6.93
N VAL A 20 -19.34 5.08 -7.08
CA VAL A 20 -20.32 4.00 -7.28
C VAL A 20 -21.32 3.91 -6.13
N PRO A 21 -20.92 3.92 -4.85
CA PRO A 21 -21.89 3.96 -3.74
C PRO A 21 -22.77 5.22 -3.73
N LEU A 22 -22.20 6.40 -4.04
CA LEU A 22 -22.98 7.63 -4.08
C LEU A 22 -24.04 7.61 -5.19
N VAL A 23 -23.69 7.13 -6.38
CA VAL A 23 -24.64 6.97 -7.48
C VAL A 23 -25.75 5.99 -7.11
N LEU A 24 -25.41 4.88 -6.45
CA LEU A 24 -26.39 3.90 -5.98
C LEU A 24 -27.41 4.53 -5.00
N ILE A 25 -26.94 5.30 -4.02
CA ILE A 25 -27.77 6.02 -3.07
C ILE A 25 -28.68 7.02 -3.83
N GLY A 26 -28.12 7.78 -4.76
CA GLY A 26 -28.86 8.80 -5.53
C GLY A 26 -29.96 8.18 -6.40
N VAL A 27 -29.65 7.10 -7.14
CA VAL A 27 -30.61 6.39 -8.00
C VAL A 27 -31.72 5.76 -7.17
N MET A 28 -31.38 5.06 -6.11
CA MET A 28 -32.39 4.40 -5.27
C MET A 28 -33.22 5.41 -4.47
N GLY A 29 -32.62 6.52 -4.04
CA GLY A 29 -33.35 7.64 -3.44
C GLY A 29 -34.34 8.28 -4.40
N TYR A 30 -33.95 8.48 -5.67
CA TYR A 30 -34.85 8.97 -6.72
C TYR A 30 -35.99 8.00 -7.00
N ILE A 31 -35.73 6.70 -7.09
CA ILE A 31 -36.76 5.66 -7.22
C ILE A 31 -37.73 5.71 -6.04
N GLY A 32 -37.20 5.78 -4.81
CA GLY A 32 -38.02 5.90 -3.60
C GLY A 32 -38.93 7.13 -3.63
N ALA A 33 -38.41 8.28 -4.03
CA ALA A 33 -39.18 9.51 -4.10
C ALA A 33 -40.27 9.53 -5.21
N THR A 34 -40.01 8.85 -6.33
CA THR A 34 -40.95 8.79 -7.46
C THR A 34 -42.05 7.75 -7.31
N PHE A 35 -41.71 6.55 -6.88
CA PHE A 35 -42.64 5.42 -6.82
C PHE A 35 -43.39 5.31 -5.49
N PHE A 36 -42.85 5.90 -4.42
CA PHE A 36 -43.43 5.87 -3.07
C PHE A 36 -43.77 7.28 -2.58
N ARG A 37 -44.44 8.10 -3.45
CA ARG A 37 -44.75 9.51 -3.18
C ARG A 37 -45.54 9.75 -1.90
N GLU A 38 -46.39 8.81 -1.53
CA GLU A 38 -47.20 8.87 -0.32
C GLU A 38 -46.42 8.46 0.96
N GLY A 39 -45.15 8.20 0.81
CA GLY A 39 -44.31 7.69 1.91
C GLY A 39 -44.54 6.20 2.16
N GLY A 40 -44.24 5.75 3.35
CA GLY A 40 -44.43 4.37 3.77
C GLY A 40 -43.15 3.57 3.76
N THR A 41 -43.25 2.30 4.13
CA THR A 41 -42.14 1.38 4.34
C THR A 41 -41.25 1.24 3.09
N GLY A 42 -41.84 1.26 1.88
CA GLY A 42 -41.10 1.16 0.63
C GLY A 42 -40.12 2.29 0.39
N ALA A 43 -40.53 3.55 0.64
CA ALA A 43 -39.65 4.71 0.51
C ALA A 43 -38.47 4.63 1.51
N VAL A 44 -38.75 4.23 2.73
CA VAL A 44 -37.72 4.04 3.77
C VAL A 44 -36.71 2.98 3.36
N ILE A 45 -37.16 1.83 2.84
CA ILE A 45 -36.28 0.76 2.39
C ILE A 45 -35.42 1.21 1.22
N CYS A 46 -36.00 1.90 0.22
CA CYS A 46 -35.27 2.41 -0.94
C CYS A 46 -34.15 3.40 -0.58
N PHE A 47 -34.24 4.08 0.54
CA PHE A 47 -33.20 5.01 1.01
C PHE A 47 -32.23 4.35 2.00
N MET A 48 -32.75 3.61 2.99
CA MET A 48 -31.93 3.03 4.06
C MET A 48 -31.04 1.89 3.59
N LEU A 49 -31.55 1.00 2.73
CA LEU A 49 -30.79 -0.17 2.26
C LEU A 49 -29.56 0.22 1.44
N PRO A 50 -29.64 1.06 0.38
CA PRO A 50 -28.45 1.46 -0.37
C PRO A 50 -27.47 2.30 0.47
N THR A 51 -27.98 3.09 1.40
CA THR A 51 -27.13 3.84 2.33
C THR A 51 -26.33 2.87 3.22
N ALA A 52 -26.98 1.86 3.80
CA ALA A 52 -26.29 0.86 4.61
C ALA A 52 -25.27 0.07 3.77
N LEU A 53 -25.61 -0.34 2.55
CA LEU A 53 -24.70 -1.02 1.64
C LEU A 53 -23.51 -0.14 1.24
N ALA A 54 -23.72 1.15 1.03
CA ALA A 54 -22.65 2.10 0.73
C ALA A 54 -21.67 2.27 1.91
N VAL A 55 -22.19 2.34 3.13
CA VAL A 55 -21.35 2.39 4.35
C VAL A 55 -20.53 1.10 4.49
N VAL A 56 -21.14 -0.06 4.31
CA VAL A 56 -20.43 -1.35 4.32
C VAL A 56 -19.36 -1.38 3.23
N TRP A 57 -19.67 -0.89 2.02
CA TRP A 57 -18.70 -0.80 0.94
C TRP A 57 -17.52 0.13 1.28
N TRP A 58 -17.76 1.30 1.85
CA TRP A 58 -16.69 2.22 2.22
C TRP A 58 -15.76 1.65 3.29
N ILE A 59 -16.29 0.84 4.20
CA ILE A 59 -15.48 0.18 5.24
C ILE A 59 -14.67 -0.98 4.66
N PHE A 60 -15.30 -1.86 3.86
CA PHE A 60 -14.72 -3.14 3.44
C PHE A 60 -14.25 -3.18 1.98
N GLY A 61 -14.85 -2.38 1.10
CA GLY A 61 -14.57 -2.42 -0.34
C GLY A 61 -13.10 -2.16 -0.69
N PRO A 62 -12.49 -1.05 -0.21
CA PRO A 62 -11.09 -0.75 -0.50
C PRO A 62 -10.13 -1.83 -0.04
N THR A 63 -10.35 -2.39 1.16
CA THR A 63 -9.51 -3.47 1.70
C THR A 63 -9.70 -4.78 0.95
N THR A 64 -10.92 -5.06 0.48
CA THR A 64 -11.23 -6.24 -0.33
C THR A 64 -10.55 -6.16 -1.70
N ILE A 65 -10.67 -5.01 -2.39
CA ILE A 65 -9.98 -4.76 -3.65
C ILE A 65 -8.46 -4.93 -3.47
N TRP A 66 -7.91 -4.34 -2.41
CA TRP A 66 -6.50 -4.46 -2.09
C TRP A 66 -6.06 -5.92 -1.93
N ARG A 67 -6.80 -6.71 -1.14
CA ARG A 67 -6.51 -8.14 -0.91
C ARG A 67 -6.57 -8.95 -2.21
N LEU A 68 -7.58 -8.72 -3.05
CA LEU A 68 -7.73 -9.41 -4.33
C LEU A 68 -6.59 -9.07 -5.29
N ARG A 69 -6.22 -7.79 -5.38
CA ARG A 69 -5.12 -7.35 -6.26
C ARG A 69 -3.76 -7.83 -5.77
N LYS A 70 -3.54 -7.83 -4.46
CA LYS A 70 -2.34 -8.43 -3.87
C LYS A 70 -2.23 -9.91 -4.22
N LYS A 71 -3.29 -10.69 -4.05
CA LYS A 71 -3.32 -12.11 -4.41
C LYS A 71 -3.06 -12.31 -5.91
N ALA A 72 -3.65 -11.48 -6.77
CA ALA A 72 -3.42 -11.54 -8.22
C ALA A 72 -1.96 -11.25 -8.57
N MET A 73 -1.33 -10.25 -7.93
CA MET A 73 0.10 -9.98 -8.10
C MET A 73 0.95 -11.17 -7.65
N GLU A 74 0.67 -11.74 -6.48
CA GLU A 74 1.40 -12.92 -5.98
C GLU A 74 1.30 -14.10 -6.94
N GLN A 75 0.12 -14.36 -7.52
CA GLN A 75 -0.06 -15.39 -8.54
C GLN A 75 0.73 -15.09 -9.82
N GLN A 76 0.75 -13.83 -10.26
CA GLN A 76 1.55 -13.41 -11.41
C GLN A 76 3.06 -13.62 -11.17
N LEU A 77 3.54 -13.30 -9.98
CA LEU A 77 4.93 -13.53 -9.58
C LEU A 77 5.28 -15.02 -9.57
N ASP A 78 4.40 -15.85 -9.01
CA ASP A 78 4.57 -17.31 -8.98
C ASP A 78 4.64 -17.89 -10.41
N GLN A 79 3.78 -17.43 -11.33
CA GLN A 79 3.80 -17.84 -12.74
C GLN A 79 5.12 -17.43 -13.45
N GLN A 80 5.72 -16.32 -13.04
CA GLN A 80 7.03 -15.87 -13.55
C GLN A 80 8.22 -16.58 -12.86
N GLY A 81 7.92 -17.55 -11.98
CA GLY A 81 8.94 -18.25 -11.19
C GLY A 81 9.68 -17.32 -10.21
N PHE A 82 9.03 -16.27 -9.74
CA PHE A 82 9.58 -15.36 -8.74
C PHE A 82 9.63 -16.06 -7.38
N THR A 83 10.81 -16.14 -6.79
CA THR A 83 10.97 -16.71 -5.46
C THR A 83 10.72 -15.61 -4.43
N ARG A 84 9.66 -15.73 -3.65
CA ARG A 84 9.32 -14.77 -2.60
C ARG A 84 10.24 -14.98 -1.38
N ASN A 85 11.51 -14.59 -1.51
CA ASN A 85 12.48 -14.72 -0.42
C ASN A 85 12.09 -13.86 0.77
N GLN A 86 11.69 -12.61 0.49
CA GLN A 86 11.26 -11.66 1.49
C GLN A 86 10.00 -10.93 1.04
N THR A 87 9.04 -10.78 1.95
CA THR A 87 7.79 -10.06 1.68
C THR A 87 7.47 -9.12 2.84
N PHE A 88 7.28 -7.84 2.53
CA PHE A 88 6.81 -6.84 3.47
C PHE A 88 5.37 -6.45 3.14
N TYR A 89 4.47 -6.68 4.09
CA TYR A 89 3.08 -6.27 4.02
C TYR A 89 2.87 -5.03 4.90
N GLY A 90 3.07 -3.85 4.33
CA GLY A 90 2.73 -2.60 4.99
C GLY A 90 1.25 -2.23 4.82
N SER A 91 0.80 -1.22 5.56
CA SER A 91 -0.57 -0.69 5.47
C SER A 91 -0.90 -0.15 4.07
N ASN A 92 0.05 0.51 3.44
CA ASN A 92 -0.13 1.20 2.17
C ASN A 92 0.67 0.62 1.00
N HIS A 93 1.57 -0.33 1.27
CA HIS A 93 2.49 -0.89 0.29
C HIS A 93 2.71 -2.36 0.55
N THR A 94 2.88 -3.12 -0.52
CA THR A 94 3.46 -4.46 -0.45
C THR A 94 4.76 -4.44 -1.25
N VAL A 95 5.84 -4.88 -0.61
CA VAL A 95 7.16 -5.03 -1.23
C VAL A 95 7.55 -6.49 -1.17
N ILE A 96 7.81 -7.10 -2.32
CA ILE A 96 8.25 -8.49 -2.43
C ILE A 96 9.60 -8.47 -3.14
N VAL A 97 10.59 -9.16 -2.57
CA VAL A 97 11.93 -9.21 -3.10
C VAL A 97 12.31 -10.66 -3.42
N ASP A 98 12.79 -10.89 -4.63
CA ASP A 98 13.49 -12.09 -5.03
C ASP A 98 14.99 -11.78 -5.09
N ILE A 99 15.70 -12.12 -4.01
CA ILE A 99 17.12 -11.85 -3.88
C ILE A 99 17.90 -12.61 -4.96
N ARG A 100 17.52 -13.86 -5.25
CA ARG A 100 18.23 -14.71 -6.24
C ARG A 100 18.15 -14.15 -7.64
N LYS A 101 16.99 -13.61 -8.01
CA LYS A 101 16.78 -13.00 -9.32
C LYS A 101 17.16 -11.52 -9.36
N GLY A 102 17.46 -10.91 -8.21
CA GLY A 102 17.70 -9.48 -8.11
C GLY A 102 16.50 -8.65 -8.55
N MET A 103 15.28 -9.07 -8.18
CA MET A 103 14.05 -8.43 -8.63
C MET A 103 13.22 -7.95 -7.45
N ILE A 104 12.50 -6.84 -7.66
CA ILE A 104 11.59 -6.25 -6.67
C ILE A 104 10.21 -6.10 -7.29
N ALA A 105 9.18 -6.52 -6.58
CA ALA A 105 7.79 -6.28 -6.93
C ALA A 105 7.15 -5.32 -5.91
N LEU A 106 6.45 -4.31 -6.42
CA LEU A 106 5.80 -3.26 -5.64
C LEU A 106 4.33 -3.17 -6.00
N LEU A 107 3.49 -3.10 -4.97
CA LEU A 107 2.06 -2.81 -5.09
C LEU A 107 1.69 -1.69 -4.12
N PHE A 108 0.94 -0.69 -4.59
CA PHE A 108 0.53 0.47 -3.80
C PHE A 108 -0.97 0.45 -3.53
N PHE A 109 -1.37 0.69 -2.28
CA PHE A 109 -2.79 0.70 -1.87
C PHE A 109 -3.62 1.70 -2.69
N TRP A 110 -3.09 2.90 -2.93
CA TRP A 110 -3.79 3.94 -3.68
C TRP A 110 -3.79 3.73 -5.20
N ASN A 111 -3.04 2.74 -5.68
CA ASN A 111 -3.02 2.32 -7.09
C ASN A 111 -2.96 0.80 -7.22
N PRO A 112 -3.98 0.07 -6.73
CA PRO A 112 -3.94 -1.38 -6.64
C PRO A 112 -4.04 -2.10 -8.00
N PHE A 113 -4.34 -1.37 -9.07
CA PHE A 113 -4.47 -1.95 -10.41
C PHE A 113 -3.13 -2.05 -11.16
N VAL A 114 -2.07 -1.44 -10.62
CA VAL A 114 -0.74 -1.46 -11.22
C VAL A 114 0.25 -2.11 -10.26
N SER A 115 0.88 -3.20 -10.70
CA SER A 115 2.02 -3.80 -10.03
C SER A 115 3.30 -3.46 -10.78
N PHE A 116 4.35 -3.10 -10.06
CA PHE A 116 5.66 -2.80 -10.63
C PHE A 116 6.60 -3.94 -10.31
N ILE A 117 7.10 -4.62 -11.34
CA ILE A 117 8.12 -5.67 -11.22
C ILE A 117 9.37 -5.10 -11.89
N LEU A 118 10.43 -4.92 -11.13
CA LEU A 118 11.60 -4.16 -11.55
C LEU A 118 12.89 -4.87 -11.11
N PRO A 119 13.99 -4.78 -11.88
CA PRO A 119 15.30 -5.22 -11.40
C PRO A 119 15.75 -4.34 -10.23
N ALA A 120 16.38 -4.97 -9.24
CA ALA A 120 16.83 -4.29 -8.03
C ALA A 120 18.02 -3.36 -8.29
N SER A 121 18.75 -3.53 -9.41
CA SER A 121 19.79 -2.61 -9.89
C SER A 121 19.28 -1.18 -10.09
N ARG A 122 17.96 -0.99 -10.30
CA ARG A 122 17.34 0.34 -10.38
C ARG A 122 17.21 1.07 -9.04
N VAL A 123 17.47 0.37 -7.91
CA VAL A 123 17.51 0.99 -6.58
C VAL A 123 18.83 1.74 -6.45
N THR A 124 18.78 3.07 -6.47
CA THR A 124 19.99 3.90 -6.36
C THR A 124 20.47 4.06 -4.93
N LYS A 125 19.54 4.11 -3.98
CA LYS A 125 19.84 4.27 -2.54
C LYS A 125 18.74 3.66 -1.68
N ALA A 126 19.11 3.03 -0.57
CA ALA A 126 18.20 2.60 0.49
C ALA A 126 18.75 3.04 1.85
N TRP A 127 17.88 3.42 2.80
CA TRP A 127 18.28 3.81 4.15
C TRP A 127 17.11 3.72 5.13
N THR A 128 17.43 3.62 6.42
CA THR A 128 16.47 3.72 7.51
C THR A 128 16.21 5.17 7.89
N ASP A 129 14.95 5.51 8.15
CA ASP A 129 14.51 6.79 8.68
C ASP A 129 13.77 6.52 10.00
N ASP A 130 14.41 6.88 11.10
CA ASP A 130 13.86 6.69 12.43
C ASP A 130 12.78 7.72 12.80
N GLY A 131 12.61 8.75 11.95
CA GLY A 131 11.62 9.80 12.16
C GLY A 131 11.77 10.55 13.49
N ALA A 132 12.94 10.44 14.11
CA ALA A 132 13.18 10.98 15.44
C ALA A 132 13.14 12.51 15.46
N ALA A 133 12.45 13.06 16.45
CA ALA A 133 12.41 14.50 16.70
C ALA A 133 12.63 14.77 18.20
N GLY A 134 13.12 15.97 18.51
CA GLY A 134 13.55 16.36 19.86
C GLY A 134 15.04 16.12 20.08
N SER A 135 15.52 16.46 21.28
CA SER A 135 16.92 16.32 21.68
C SER A 135 17.05 15.65 23.05
N GLY A 136 18.19 14.96 23.26
CA GLY A 136 18.50 14.29 24.52
C GLY A 136 17.45 13.24 24.89
N PHE A 137 17.02 13.22 26.16
CA PHE A 137 16.04 12.27 26.69
C PHE A 137 14.60 12.51 26.20
N LEU A 138 14.31 13.66 25.59
CA LEU A 138 13.04 13.99 24.94
C LEU A 138 12.97 13.52 23.48
N ARG A 139 14.06 12.94 22.97
CA ARG A 139 14.10 12.39 21.62
C ARG A 139 13.18 11.19 21.52
N GLY A 140 12.23 11.26 20.59
CA GLY A 140 11.27 10.20 20.38
C GLY A 140 10.73 10.21 18.96
N THR A 141 10.08 9.12 18.58
CA THR A 141 9.49 8.95 17.26
C THR A 141 8.05 8.42 17.35
N SER A 142 7.26 8.76 16.36
CA SER A 142 5.95 8.13 16.09
C SER A 142 5.98 7.27 14.83
N ARG A 143 7.12 7.21 14.13
CA ARG A 143 7.25 6.48 12.87
C ARG A 143 8.69 6.06 12.63
N VAL A 144 8.88 4.81 12.23
CA VAL A 144 10.12 4.29 11.67
C VAL A 144 9.83 3.71 10.30
N SER A 145 10.70 3.97 9.33
CA SER A 145 10.50 3.54 7.95
C SER A 145 11.83 3.11 7.34
N PHE A 146 11.81 2.21 6.39
CA PHE A 146 12.88 2.13 5.41
C PHE A 146 12.46 2.89 4.15
N LEU A 147 13.43 3.55 3.54
CA LEU A 147 13.25 4.34 2.34
C LEU A 147 14.19 3.85 1.27
N PHE A 148 13.72 3.91 0.04
CA PHE A 148 14.58 3.62 -1.11
C PHE A 148 14.17 4.48 -2.31
N LEU A 149 15.16 4.72 -3.17
CA LEU A 149 14.99 5.46 -4.42
C LEU A 149 15.03 4.48 -5.59
N ILE A 150 13.97 4.48 -6.40
CA ILE A 150 13.93 3.77 -7.69
C ILE A 150 13.68 4.80 -8.78
N ASP A 151 14.61 4.94 -9.72
CA ASP A 151 14.54 5.93 -10.82
C ASP A 151 14.30 7.36 -10.30
N GLY A 152 14.90 7.72 -9.17
CA GLY A 152 14.72 9.03 -8.54
C GLY A 152 13.40 9.19 -7.76
N ILE A 153 12.54 8.16 -7.74
CA ILE A 153 11.30 8.18 -6.96
C ILE A 153 11.57 7.64 -5.56
N LYS A 154 11.28 8.45 -4.56
CA LYS A 154 11.40 8.06 -3.15
C LYS A 154 10.17 7.25 -2.72
N ILE A 155 10.41 6.01 -2.30
CA ILE A 155 9.40 5.14 -1.72
C ILE A 155 9.68 5.01 -0.24
N ARG A 156 8.65 5.23 0.59
CA ARG A 156 8.71 5.08 2.04
C ARG A 156 7.83 3.90 2.44
N VAL A 157 8.38 3.02 3.26
CA VAL A 157 7.66 1.86 3.81
C VAL A 157 7.81 1.86 5.31
N ASP A 158 6.70 2.03 6.02
CA ASP A 158 6.70 2.18 7.48
C ASP A 158 6.80 0.80 8.15
N THR A 159 7.79 0.62 9.01
CA THR A 159 8.00 -0.57 9.84
C THR A 159 7.40 -0.43 11.23
N PHE A 160 7.25 0.81 11.67
CA PHE A 160 6.58 1.19 12.91
C PHE A 160 5.80 2.49 12.71
N THR A 161 4.57 2.53 13.22
CA THR A 161 3.74 3.75 13.27
C THR A 161 2.92 3.76 14.55
N SER A 162 2.80 4.95 15.16
CA SER A 162 1.99 5.17 16.35
C SER A 162 1.34 6.56 16.31
N ASN A 163 0.19 6.70 16.97
CA ASN A 163 -0.48 7.99 17.14
C ASN A 163 0.18 8.88 18.19
N GLN A 164 1.07 8.33 18.99
CA GLN A 164 1.85 9.04 20.01
C GLN A 164 3.35 8.86 19.79
N ARG A 165 4.14 9.76 20.36
CA ARG A 165 5.60 9.63 20.34
C ARG A 165 6.06 8.63 21.40
N TRP A 166 6.96 7.76 20.99
CA TRP A 166 7.63 6.79 21.82
C TRP A 166 9.10 7.14 21.95
N LYS A 167 9.71 6.83 23.09
CA LYS A 167 11.15 7.04 23.29
C LYS A 167 11.94 6.16 22.31
N MET A 168 13.13 6.64 21.91
CA MET A 168 13.97 5.91 20.95
C MET A 168 14.49 4.56 21.48
N ASN A 169 14.54 4.38 22.81
CA ASN A 169 14.93 3.11 23.46
C ASN A 169 13.74 2.20 23.79
N ASP A 170 12.54 2.55 23.34
CA ASP A 170 11.37 1.69 23.48
C ASP A 170 11.48 0.45 22.60
N GLU A 171 11.07 -0.71 23.10
CA GLU A 171 11.19 -2.00 22.40
C GLU A 171 10.48 -2.01 21.05
N HIS A 172 9.30 -1.39 20.97
CA HIS A 172 8.55 -1.30 19.70
C HIS A 172 9.28 -0.46 18.66
N VAL A 173 9.90 0.65 19.08
CA VAL A 173 10.70 1.52 18.21
C VAL A 173 11.96 0.80 17.75
N LEU A 174 12.69 0.17 18.67
CA LEU A 174 13.90 -0.61 18.37
C LEU A 174 13.60 -1.78 17.41
N THR A 175 12.49 -2.48 17.62
CA THR A 175 12.01 -3.52 16.70
C THR A 175 11.70 -2.94 15.32
N GLY A 176 11.08 -1.77 15.27
CA GLY A 176 10.82 -1.05 14.01
C GLY A 176 12.11 -0.68 13.27
N ILE A 177 13.13 -0.17 13.98
CA ILE A 177 14.43 0.18 13.42
C ILE A 177 15.13 -1.08 12.90
N SER A 178 15.25 -2.13 13.72
CA SER A 178 15.86 -3.39 13.30
C SER A 178 15.20 -3.98 12.05
N LYS A 179 13.86 -3.89 11.96
CA LYS A 179 13.12 -4.32 10.79
C LYS A 179 13.40 -3.45 9.56
N ALA A 180 13.55 -2.15 9.74
CA ALA A 180 13.90 -1.24 8.66
C ALA A 180 15.32 -1.50 8.14
N ASP A 181 16.29 -1.69 9.04
CA ASP A 181 17.67 -2.01 8.69
C ASP A 181 17.79 -3.35 7.96
N MET A 182 17.08 -4.37 8.42
CA MET A 182 16.98 -5.66 7.72
C MET A 182 16.49 -5.47 6.27
N TRP A 183 15.47 -4.64 6.05
CA TRP A 183 14.95 -4.40 4.72
C TRP A 183 15.91 -3.59 3.82
N VAL A 184 16.66 -2.66 4.39
CA VAL A 184 17.73 -1.96 3.68
C VAL A 184 18.80 -2.96 3.20
N GLN A 185 19.16 -3.93 4.05
CA GLN A 185 20.11 -4.99 3.71
C GLN A 185 19.56 -5.92 2.62
N VAL A 186 18.30 -6.38 2.73
CA VAL A 186 17.62 -7.19 1.72
C VAL A 186 17.61 -6.51 0.34
N LEU A 187 17.36 -5.19 0.31
CA LEU A 187 17.40 -4.43 -0.93
C LEU A 187 18.81 -4.31 -1.50
N ALA A 188 19.84 -4.18 -0.65
CA ALA A 188 21.24 -4.16 -1.07
C ALA A 188 21.68 -5.50 -1.66
N GLU A 189 21.35 -6.61 -1.01
CA GLU A 189 21.63 -7.96 -1.52
C GLU A 189 20.95 -8.24 -2.86
N ALA A 190 19.66 -7.86 -3.00
CA ALA A 190 18.95 -8.01 -4.25
C ALA A 190 19.55 -7.14 -5.37
N LYS A 191 20.01 -5.94 -5.03
CA LYS A 191 20.70 -5.05 -5.98
C LYS A 191 21.98 -5.67 -6.48
N GLU A 192 22.82 -6.16 -5.58
CA GLU A 192 24.09 -6.84 -5.95
C GLU A 192 23.83 -8.05 -6.86
N ALA A 193 22.85 -8.90 -6.52
CA ALA A 193 22.46 -10.01 -7.37
C ALA A 193 21.96 -9.59 -8.76
N SER A 194 21.25 -8.45 -8.86
CA SER A 194 20.81 -7.88 -10.13
C SER A 194 21.98 -7.38 -10.95
N GLU A 195 22.93 -6.66 -10.34
CA GLU A 195 24.12 -6.09 -11.00
C GLU A 195 25.04 -7.20 -11.53
N LEU A 196 25.25 -8.28 -10.73
CA LEU A 196 26.03 -9.45 -11.17
C LEU A 196 25.39 -10.12 -12.40
N ARG A 197 24.08 -10.25 -12.44
CA ARG A 197 23.37 -10.83 -13.59
C ARG A 197 23.46 -9.95 -14.82
N ASP A 198 23.29 -8.64 -14.67
CA ASP A 198 23.32 -7.68 -15.77
C ASP A 198 24.77 -7.48 -16.32
N GLY A 199 25.81 -7.69 -15.49
CA GLY A 199 27.22 -7.62 -15.85
C GLY A 199 27.79 -8.88 -16.56
N THR A 200 27.02 -9.96 -16.60
CA THR A 200 27.38 -11.23 -17.25
C THR A 200 26.88 -11.32 -18.71
N HIS A 201 26.33 -10.27 -19.25
CA HIS A 201 25.94 -10.10 -20.65
C HIS A 201 26.79 -9.03 -21.31
#